data_1f03c82aeae0fb22d2c5cd6a218140db
#
_entry.id   1f03c82aeae0fb22d2c5cd6a218140db
#
_cell.length_a   1.000
_cell.length_b   1.000
_cell.length_c   1.000
_cell.angle_alpha   90.00
_cell.angle_beta   90.00
_cell.angle_gamma   90.00
#
_symmetry.space_group_name_H-M   'P 1'
#
loop_
_entity.id
_entity.type
_entity.pdbx_description
1 polymer ?
#
loop_
_entity_poly.entity_id
_entity_poly.type
_entity_poly.pdbx_seq_one_letter_code
_entity_poly.pdbx_strand_id
1 'polypeptide(L)'
;EYIFPFRSSTIKVLEWAKTLRPNWKIDYYEGLIYWANQNKEKALELFDNCGEVEYAPFYLSRASLKKGEGRLMDLLKAEQKRISWRTGFALINYYVADHLWEQAVEVGEKYMKRYPSNYYIGLKYAKSLCEMGQYSQCISLLNKMSVLPNEGAYEGRAVYRAANLYRAIEQLNLGNYESAMKSVEDSKKWPENLGVGKPYDNMIDNRLENYLEAKVAKKQGDRQKELEILSLVANYKFSREYFESGNLLSALALQELGKVSEADDMVKIWSIRFPNDQKVQWCTAIYHKEYDKAIECLKSRKEQIDSTPWENSFYDSNFDLLVRLFGL
;
A
#
# COMPACT_ATOMS: atom_id res chain seq x y z
N GLU A 1 28.58 14.66 16.21
CA GLU A 1 27.12 14.60 15.86
C GLU A 1 26.82 13.87 14.55
N TYR A 2 27.86 13.51 13.78
CA TYR A 2 27.73 12.87 12.47
C TYR A 2 28.20 11.42 12.41
N ILE A 3 28.61 10.85 13.54
CA ILE A 3 29.10 9.48 13.62
C ILE A 3 28.10 8.67 14.44
N PHE A 4 27.45 7.72 13.79
CA PHE A 4 26.65 6.71 14.48
C PHE A 4 27.57 5.56 14.87
N PRO A 5 27.91 5.38 16.15
CA PRO A 5 28.73 4.26 16.56
C PRO A 5 27.93 2.97 16.36
N PHE A 6 28.56 1.97 15.76
CA PHE A 6 27.95 0.65 15.53
C PHE A 6 28.86 -0.51 15.94
N ARG A 7 30.12 -0.21 16.22
CA ARG A 7 31.10 -1.24 16.59
C ARG A 7 30.99 -1.58 18.08
N SER A 8 30.82 -2.87 18.40
CA SER A 8 30.73 -3.35 19.79
C SER A 8 31.94 -2.97 20.65
N SER A 9 33.13 -2.85 20.05
CA SER A 9 34.33 -2.39 20.76
C SER A 9 34.22 -0.96 21.33
N THR A 10 33.34 -0.13 20.75
CA THR A 10 33.12 1.25 21.23
C THR A 10 32.36 1.29 22.55
N ILE A 11 31.61 0.23 22.91
CA ILE A 11 30.85 0.15 24.18
C ILE A 11 31.79 0.38 25.37
N LYS A 12 32.93 -0.32 25.42
CA LYS A 12 33.90 -0.15 26.53
C LYS A 12 34.39 1.29 26.68
N VAL A 13 34.56 2.01 25.58
CA VAL A 13 34.95 3.41 25.59
C VAL A 13 33.82 4.29 26.13
N LEU A 14 32.58 4.01 25.77
CA LEU A 14 31.40 4.74 26.26
C LEU A 14 31.17 4.48 27.74
N GLU A 15 31.30 3.24 28.21
CA GLU A 15 31.23 2.86 29.62
C GLU A 15 32.30 3.59 30.44
N TRP A 16 33.55 3.60 29.97
CA TRP A 16 34.62 4.37 30.62
C TRP A 16 34.32 5.88 30.65
N ALA A 17 33.86 6.45 29.55
CA ALA A 17 33.46 7.86 29.47
C ALA A 17 32.34 8.20 30.47
N LYS A 18 31.37 7.27 30.66
CA LYS A 18 30.27 7.40 31.60
C LYS A 18 30.75 7.50 33.05
N THR A 19 31.85 6.79 33.42
CA THR A 19 32.44 6.91 34.77
C THR A 19 33.06 8.26 35.03
N LEU A 20 33.56 8.93 33.98
CA LEU A 20 34.18 10.26 34.11
C LEU A 20 33.15 11.38 34.12
N ARG A 21 32.17 11.32 33.23
CA ARG A 21 31.14 12.35 33.09
C ARG A 21 29.84 11.75 32.56
N PRO A 22 28.91 11.32 33.44
CA PRO A 22 27.61 10.80 33.02
C PRO A 22 26.86 11.82 32.15
N ASN A 23 26.35 11.35 31.01
CA ASN A 23 25.62 12.18 30.06
C ASN A 23 24.68 11.32 29.23
N TRP A 24 23.45 11.78 29.01
CA TRP A 24 22.43 11.07 28.22
C TRP A 24 22.94 10.66 26.83
N LYS A 25 23.86 11.41 26.21
CA LYS A 25 24.41 11.06 24.89
C LYS A 25 25.19 9.75 24.92
N ILE A 26 25.80 9.41 26.06
CA ILE A 26 26.53 8.15 26.20
C ILE A 26 25.57 6.98 26.15
N ASP A 27 24.48 7.03 26.91
CA ASP A 27 23.42 6.01 26.89
C ASP A 27 22.76 5.92 25.49
N TYR A 28 22.53 7.06 24.85
CA TYR A 28 21.99 7.10 23.49
C TYR A 28 22.94 6.43 22.48
N TYR A 29 24.22 6.73 22.48
CA TYR A 29 25.18 6.12 21.56
C TYR A 29 25.39 4.63 21.85
N GLU A 30 25.43 4.24 23.09
CA GLU A 30 25.50 2.85 23.52
C GLU A 30 24.24 2.08 23.03
N GLY A 31 23.07 2.66 23.23
CA GLY A 31 21.79 2.15 22.72
C GLY A 31 21.78 1.97 21.20
N LEU A 32 22.33 2.92 20.42
CA LEU A 32 22.48 2.79 18.97
C LEU A 32 23.38 1.60 18.58
N ILE A 33 24.46 1.34 19.33
CA ILE A 33 25.32 0.18 19.09
C ILE A 33 24.59 -1.13 19.37
N TYR A 34 23.87 -1.22 20.49
CA TYR A 34 23.06 -2.41 20.79
C TYR A 34 21.96 -2.64 19.73
N TRP A 35 21.31 -1.58 19.26
CA TRP A 35 20.32 -1.66 18.18
C TRP A 35 20.95 -2.17 16.88
N ALA A 36 22.09 -1.61 16.48
CA ALA A 36 22.83 -2.06 15.29
C ALA A 36 23.23 -3.55 15.37
N ASN A 37 23.51 -4.05 16.59
CA ASN A 37 23.81 -5.45 16.86
C ASN A 37 22.57 -6.31 17.18
N GLN A 38 21.37 -5.85 16.78
CA GLN A 38 20.08 -6.56 16.91
C GLN A 38 19.59 -6.80 18.36
N ASN A 39 20.22 -6.21 19.37
CA ASN A 39 19.76 -6.26 20.75
C ASN A 39 18.84 -5.07 21.06
N LYS A 40 17.57 -5.21 20.61
CA LYS A 40 16.55 -4.15 20.70
C LYS A 40 16.11 -3.87 22.13
N GLU A 41 16.05 -4.89 22.98
CA GLU A 41 15.66 -4.75 24.40
C GLU A 41 16.65 -3.88 25.14
N LYS A 42 17.96 -4.17 25.02
CA LYS A 42 19.00 -3.38 25.67
C LYS A 42 19.10 -1.97 25.11
N ALA A 43 18.90 -1.80 23.81
CA ALA A 43 18.85 -0.49 23.18
C ALA A 43 17.71 0.37 23.74
N LEU A 44 16.52 -0.20 23.90
CA LEU A 44 15.35 0.51 24.43
C LEU A 44 15.54 0.88 25.92
N GLU A 45 16.08 -0.04 26.73
CA GLU A 45 16.44 0.25 28.13
C GLU A 45 17.37 1.48 28.23
N LEU A 46 18.43 1.52 27.41
CA LEU A 46 19.37 2.64 27.39
C LEU A 46 18.74 3.94 26.90
N PHE A 47 17.85 3.86 25.89
CA PHE A 47 17.11 5.03 25.44
C PHE A 47 16.13 5.55 26.51
N ASP A 48 15.51 4.69 27.28
CA ASP A 48 14.62 5.11 28.37
C ASP A 48 15.39 5.74 29.54
N ASN A 49 16.63 5.33 29.78
CA ASN A 49 17.51 5.96 30.75
C ASN A 49 17.97 7.38 30.37
N CYS A 50 17.88 7.78 29.09
CA CYS A 50 18.24 9.13 28.66
C CYS A 50 17.32 10.23 29.21
N GLY A 51 16.08 9.88 29.62
CA GLY A 51 15.07 10.85 30.07
C GLY A 51 14.56 11.77 28.96
N GLU A 52 14.19 12.99 29.32
CA GLU A 52 13.76 14.02 28.37
C GLU A 52 14.97 14.78 27.82
N VAL A 53 15.09 14.85 26.49
CA VAL A 53 16.22 15.46 25.80
C VAL A 53 15.77 16.45 24.71
N GLU A 54 16.59 17.45 24.41
CA GLU A 54 16.33 18.45 23.36
C GLU A 54 16.95 18.00 22.02
N TYR A 55 16.60 16.75 21.57
CA TYR A 55 17.21 16.17 20.38
C TYR A 55 16.22 15.27 19.61
N ALA A 56 15.58 15.80 18.57
CA ALA A 56 14.58 15.10 17.78
C ALA A 56 15.02 13.72 17.24
N PRO A 57 16.28 13.52 16.74
CA PRO A 57 16.70 12.21 16.27
C PRO A 57 16.70 11.12 17.35
N PHE A 58 16.88 11.47 18.62
CA PHE A 58 16.76 10.54 19.73
C PHE A 58 15.34 9.94 19.81
N TYR A 59 14.33 10.81 19.78
CA TYR A 59 12.93 10.36 19.82
C TYR A 59 12.55 9.52 18.60
N LEU A 60 13.06 9.87 17.40
CA LEU A 60 12.86 9.05 16.20
C LEU A 60 13.49 7.65 16.35
N SER A 61 14.69 7.57 16.96
CA SER A 61 15.35 6.29 17.22
C SER A 61 14.55 5.44 18.21
N ARG A 62 14.13 6.04 19.33
CA ARG A 62 13.34 5.35 20.35
C ARG A 62 11.97 4.93 19.83
N ALA A 63 11.29 5.77 19.07
CA ALA A 63 10.03 5.45 18.40
C ALA A 63 10.13 4.23 17.46
N SER A 64 11.30 4.02 16.84
CA SER A 64 11.51 2.87 15.95
C SER A 64 11.56 1.53 16.69
N LEU A 65 11.79 1.54 17.99
CA LEU A 65 11.81 0.35 18.85
C LEU A 65 10.49 0.15 19.60
N LYS A 66 9.62 1.16 19.65
CA LYS A 66 8.31 1.11 20.33
C LYS A 66 7.19 0.77 19.35
N LYS A 67 6.05 0.37 19.92
CA LYS A 67 4.79 0.11 19.19
C LYS A 67 3.66 0.94 19.78
N GLY A 68 2.55 1.03 19.06
CA GLY A 68 1.32 1.65 19.50
C GLY A 68 1.49 3.08 20.01
N GLU A 69 0.77 3.44 21.04
CA GLU A 69 0.73 4.79 21.61
C GLU A 69 2.11 5.32 22.05
N GLY A 70 2.94 4.46 22.65
CA GLY A 70 4.29 4.85 23.06
C GLY A 70 5.18 5.26 21.90
N ARG A 71 4.99 4.68 20.70
CA ARG A 71 5.65 5.10 19.47
C ARG A 71 5.15 6.48 19.04
N LEU A 72 3.83 6.68 19.02
CA LEU A 72 3.23 7.96 18.63
C LEU A 72 3.71 9.10 19.52
N MET A 73 3.74 8.89 20.84
CA MET A 73 4.24 9.89 21.79
C MET A 73 5.65 10.36 21.46
N ASP A 74 6.55 9.43 21.15
CA ASP A 74 7.93 9.78 20.79
C ASP A 74 8.00 10.49 19.42
N LEU A 75 7.18 10.12 18.45
CA LEU A 75 7.11 10.82 17.16
C LEU A 75 6.62 12.26 17.33
N LEU A 76 5.61 12.50 18.15
CA LEU A 76 5.11 13.85 18.47
C LEU A 76 6.15 14.67 19.23
N LYS A 77 6.89 14.07 20.18
CA LYS A 77 8.03 14.72 20.84
C LYS A 77 9.12 15.09 19.83
N ALA A 78 9.44 14.19 18.90
CA ALA A 78 10.41 14.50 17.84
C ALA A 78 9.97 15.71 16.99
N GLU A 79 8.69 15.79 16.64
CA GLU A 79 8.14 16.92 15.89
C GLU A 79 8.20 18.22 16.69
N GLN A 80 7.83 18.18 17.96
CA GLN A 80 7.89 19.32 18.86
C GLN A 80 9.32 19.88 18.98
N LYS A 81 10.33 18.99 19.07
CA LYS A 81 11.75 19.41 19.17
C LYS A 81 12.26 19.96 17.83
N ARG A 82 11.88 19.37 16.73
CA ARG A 82 12.31 19.83 15.40
C ARG A 82 11.38 19.35 14.28
N ILE A 83 10.74 20.26 13.61
CA ILE A 83 10.02 19.96 12.36
C ILE A 83 11.07 19.68 11.26
N SER A 84 11.08 18.47 10.74
CA SER A 84 11.95 18.03 9.65
C SER A 84 11.20 17.06 8.74
N TRP A 85 11.68 16.86 7.51
CA TRP A 85 11.04 15.88 6.63
C TRP A 85 11.07 14.45 7.24
N ARG A 86 12.09 14.12 8.04
CA ARG A 86 12.19 12.82 8.70
C ARG A 86 11.12 12.63 9.77
N THR A 87 10.81 13.68 10.55
CA THR A 87 9.71 13.63 11.52
C THR A 87 8.36 13.51 10.82
N GLY A 88 8.15 14.27 9.73
CA GLY A 88 6.93 14.16 8.92
C GLY A 88 6.75 12.78 8.30
N PHE A 89 7.82 12.24 7.74
CA PHE A 89 7.78 10.90 7.15
C PHE A 89 7.51 9.80 8.19
N ALA A 90 8.11 9.91 9.37
CA ALA A 90 7.87 8.95 10.45
C ALA A 90 6.42 9.01 10.97
N LEU A 91 5.86 10.22 11.15
CA LEU A 91 4.47 10.42 11.56
C LEU A 91 3.48 9.90 10.52
N ILE A 92 3.63 10.27 9.24
CA ILE A 92 2.71 9.82 8.21
C ILE A 92 2.77 8.30 8.03
N ASN A 93 3.94 7.69 8.14
CA ASN A 93 4.07 6.23 8.11
C ASN A 93 3.39 5.56 9.30
N TYR A 94 3.43 6.16 10.48
CA TYR A 94 2.71 5.65 11.65
C TYR A 94 1.21 5.62 11.37
N TYR A 95 0.63 6.74 10.94
CA TYR A 95 -0.80 6.84 10.69
C TYR A 95 -1.26 5.96 9.53
N VAL A 96 -0.46 5.86 8.45
CA VAL A 96 -0.74 4.96 7.32
C VAL A 96 -0.73 3.49 7.74
N ALA A 97 0.23 3.08 8.59
CA ALA A 97 0.33 1.70 9.07
C ALA A 97 -0.86 1.29 9.94
N ASP A 98 -1.40 2.23 10.71
CA ASP A 98 -2.56 2.00 11.59
C ASP A 98 -3.90 2.35 10.89
N HIS A 99 -3.89 2.60 9.56
CA HIS A 99 -5.07 3.00 8.76
C HIS A 99 -5.79 4.27 9.28
N LEU A 100 -5.07 5.15 9.95
CA LEU A 100 -5.56 6.43 10.47
C LEU A 100 -5.44 7.50 9.35
N TRP A 101 -6.31 7.36 8.34
CA TRP A 101 -6.19 8.09 7.08
C TRP A 101 -6.37 9.59 7.22
N GLU A 102 -7.29 10.05 8.08
CA GLU A 102 -7.53 11.48 8.33
C GLU A 102 -6.27 12.15 8.89
N GLN A 103 -5.67 11.57 9.92
CA GLN A 103 -4.43 12.08 10.52
C GLN A 103 -3.26 12.02 9.52
N ALA A 104 -3.21 10.97 8.71
CA ALA A 104 -2.20 10.85 7.65
C ALA A 104 -2.35 11.97 6.60
N VAL A 105 -3.58 12.33 6.22
CA VAL A 105 -3.86 13.45 5.30
C VAL A 105 -3.43 14.78 5.93
N GLU A 106 -3.76 15.07 7.20
CA GLU A 106 -3.35 16.29 7.89
C GLU A 106 -1.82 16.44 7.95
N VAL A 107 -1.11 15.37 8.33
CA VAL A 107 0.36 15.35 8.34
C VAL A 107 0.90 15.53 6.93
N GLY A 108 0.35 14.81 5.95
CA GLY A 108 0.73 14.91 4.55
C GLY A 108 0.61 16.34 4.02
N GLU A 109 -0.53 16.99 4.22
CA GLU A 109 -0.77 18.37 3.81
C GLU A 109 0.21 19.35 4.47
N LYS A 110 0.38 19.26 5.80
CA LYS A 110 1.32 20.08 6.57
C LYS A 110 2.74 19.99 6.04
N TYR A 111 3.21 18.76 5.80
CA TYR A 111 4.61 18.55 5.43
C TYR A 111 4.88 18.75 3.95
N MET A 112 3.92 18.47 3.06
CA MET A 112 4.07 18.77 1.64
C MET A 112 4.07 20.28 1.35
N LYS A 113 3.37 21.10 2.15
CA LYS A 113 3.51 22.58 2.08
C LYS A 113 4.96 23.02 2.39
N ARG A 114 5.64 22.33 3.30
CA ARG A 114 7.01 22.70 3.74
C ARG A 114 8.10 22.04 2.90
N TYR A 115 7.85 20.83 2.39
CA TYR A 115 8.80 20.01 1.62
C TYR A 115 8.15 19.49 0.34
N PRO A 116 7.79 20.38 -0.61
CA PRO A 116 6.96 20.03 -1.78
C PRO A 116 7.60 19.01 -2.72
N SER A 117 8.94 18.91 -2.71
CA SER A 117 9.68 17.94 -3.53
C SER A 117 9.98 16.61 -2.82
N ASN A 118 9.50 16.43 -1.58
CA ASN A 118 9.76 15.19 -0.85
C ASN A 118 8.76 14.11 -1.25
N TYR A 119 9.12 13.29 -2.23
CA TYR A 119 8.25 12.22 -2.73
C TYR A 119 7.99 11.10 -1.71
N TYR A 120 8.85 10.88 -0.72
CA TYR A 120 8.59 9.89 0.34
C TYR A 120 7.32 10.23 1.14
N ILE A 121 7.18 11.49 1.54
CA ILE A 121 5.98 11.97 2.21
C ILE A 121 4.82 12.04 1.21
N GLY A 122 5.10 12.54 0.00
CA GLY A 122 4.11 12.73 -1.06
C GLY A 122 3.41 11.43 -1.46
N LEU A 123 4.12 10.30 -1.55
CA LEU A 123 3.52 9.01 -1.86
C LEU A 123 2.59 8.51 -0.75
N LYS A 124 2.97 8.67 0.52
CA LYS A 124 2.11 8.31 1.66
C LYS A 124 0.87 9.21 1.74
N TYR A 125 1.05 10.51 1.47
CA TYR A 125 -0.06 11.46 1.38
C TYR A 125 -1.01 11.11 0.23
N ALA A 126 -0.48 10.80 -0.97
CA ALA A 126 -1.28 10.37 -2.10
C ALA A 126 -2.09 9.10 -1.79
N LYS A 127 -1.46 8.11 -1.13
CA LYS A 127 -2.16 6.90 -0.68
C LYS A 127 -3.29 7.26 0.30
N SER A 128 -3.03 8.10 1.29
CA SER A 128 -4.05 8.50 2.26
C SER A 128 -5.23 9.25 1.62
N LEU A 129 -4.95 10.15 0.66
CA LEU A 129 -5.99 10.80 -0.13
C LEU A 129 -6.84 9.80 -0.91
N CYS A 130 -6.19 8.77 -1.50
CA CYS A 130 -6.88 7.71 -2.23
C CYS A 130 -7.80 6.91 -1.31
N GLU A 131 -7.35 6.52 -0.13
CA GLU A 131 -8.13 5.78 0.86
C GLU A 131 -9.32 6.60 1.41
N MET A 132 -9.15 7.93 1.52
CA MET A 132 -10.21 8.87 1.90
C MET A 132 -11.21 9.21 0.77
N GLY A 133 -11.09 8.56 -0.40
CA GLY A 133 -11.96 8.87 -1.55
C GLY A 133 -11.64 10.18 -2.27
N GLN A 134 -10.56 10.85 -1.91
CA GLN A 134 -10.16 12.14 -2.51
C GLN A 134 -9.35 11.92 -3.79
N TYR A 135 -9.90 11.14 -4.73
CA TYR A 135 -9.20 10.64 -5.92
C TYR A 135 -8.63 11.75 -6.81
N SER A 136 -9.39 12.82 -7.02
CA SER A 136 -8.95 13.92 -7.88
C SER A 136 -7.75 14.66 -7.28
N GLN A 137 -7.71 14.84 -5.95
CA GLN A 137 -6.58 15.46 -5.26
C GLN A 137 -5.36 14.53 -5.28
N CYS A 138 -5.56 13.23 -5.04
CA CYS A 138 -4.54 12.20 -5.14
C CYS A 138 -3.86 12.22 -6.53
N ILE A 139 -4.64 12.15 -7.60
CA ILE A 139 -4.15 12.16 -8.98
C ILE A 139 -3.42 13.48 -9.29
N SER A 140 -3.98 14.62 -8.86
CA SER A 140 -3.35 15.93 -9.06
C SER A 140 -1.99 16.02 -8.35
N LEU A 141 -1.88 15.48 -7.14
CA LEU A 141 -0.62 15.40 -6.39
C LEU A 141 0.41 14.54 -7.13
N LEU A 142 0.02 13.33 -7.55
CA LEU A 142 0.90 12.39 -8.24
C LEU A 142 1.39 12.94 -9.58
N ASN A 143 0.55 13.65 -10.32
CA ASN A 143 0.94 14.27 -11.60
C ASN A 143 1.98 15.39 -11.44
N LYS A 144 2.06 16.03 -10.28
CA LYS A 144 3.02 17.11 -9.98
C LYS A 144 4.29 16.60 -9.30
N MET A 145 4.29 15.36 -8.83
CA MET A 145 5.39 14.77 -8.09
C MET A 145 6.48 14.30 -9.05
N SER A 146 7.71 14.32 -8.60
CA SER A 146 8.84 13.67 -9.28
C SER A 146 9.45 12.65 -8.34
N VAL A 147 9.27 11.38 -8.66
CA VAL A 147 9.81 10.24 -7.92
C VAL A 147 11.10 9.81 -8.60
N LEU A 148 12.20 9.70 -7.84
CA LEU A 148 13.45 9.20 -8.39
C LEU A 148 13.31 7.70 -8.73
N PRO A 149 13.64 7.30 -9.98
CA PRO A 149 13.62 5.90 -10.34
C PRO A 149 14.60 5.09 -9.48
N ASN A 150 14.11 3.97 -8.96
CA ASN A 150 14.94 3.00 -8.25
C ASN A 150 14.38 1.60 -8.46
N GLU A 151 15.19 0.58 -8.21
CA GLU A 151 14.75 -0.81 -8.25
C GLU A 151 13.67 -1.04 -7.18
N GLY A 152 12.50 -1.51 -7.60
CA GLY A 152 11.34 -1.67 -6.73
C GLY A 152 10.45 -0.43 -6.55
N ALA A 153 10.68 0.66 -7.27
CA ALA A 153 9.80 1.84 -7.27
C ALA A 153 8.48 1.53 -7.98
N TYR A 154 7.48 1.03 -7.29
CA TYR A 154 6.15 0.72 -7.85
C TYR A 154 5.01 1.49 -7.18
N GLU A 155 5.22 2.01 -5.96
CA GLU A 155 4.15 2.58 -5.12
C GLU A 155 3.41 3.74 -5.81
N GLY A 156 4.13 4.66 -6.45
CA GLY A 156 3.53 5.81 -7.13
C GLY A 156 2.57 5.38 -8.25
N ARG A 157 3.00 4.43 -9.08
CA ARG A 157 2.16 3.88 -10.15
C ARG A 157 0.96 3.10 -9.61
N ALA A 158 1.16 2.32 -8.54
CA ALA A 158 0.09 1.54 -7.92
C ALA A 158 -1.01 2.45 -7.37
N VAL A 159 -0.65 3.52 -6.64
CA VAL A 159 -1.62 4.50 -6.10
C VAL A 159 -2.30 5.28 -7.24
N TYR A 160 -1.55 5.66 -8.30
CA TYR A 160 -2.12 6.33 -9.47
C TYR A 160 -3.18 5.47 -10.16
N ARG A 161 -2.87 4.19 -10.38
CA ARG A 161 -3.80 3.21 -10.95
C ARG A 161 -5.05 3.05 -10.07
N ALA A 162 -4.85 2.82 -8.78
CA ALA A 162 -5.94 2.64 -7.82
C ALA A 162 -6.87 3.85 -7.76
N ALA A 163 -6.33 5.06 -7.64
CA ALA A 163 -7.12 6.28 -7.59
C ALA A 163 -7.95 6.50 -8.87
N ASN A 164 -7.40 6.19 -10.05
CA ASN A 164 -8.15 6.28 -11.30
C ASN A 164 -9.24 5.20 -11.40
N LEU A 165 -8.97 3.95 -10.98
CA LEU A 165 -9.97 2.88 -10.99
C LEU A 165 -11.09 3.13 -9.97
N TYR A 166 -10.78 3.59 -8.77
CA TYR A 166 -11.80 3.96 -7.78
C TYR A 166 -12.66 5.11 -8.26
N ARG A 167 -12.04 6.13 -8.87
CA ARG A 167 -12.79 7.22 -9.50
C ARG A 167 -13.67 6.70 -10.64
N ALA A 168 -13.19 5.75 -11.44
CA ALA A 168 -13.99 5.15 -12.51
C ALA A 168 -15.22 4.41 -11.96
N ILE A 169 -15.07 3.64 -10.89
CA ILE A 169 -16.17 2.95 -10.22
C ILE A 169 -17.19 3.97 -9.67
N GLU A 170 -16.72 5.02 -9.00
CA GLU A 170 -17.59 6.10 -8.50
C GLU A 170 -18.38 6.76 -9.63
N GLN A 171 -17.72 7.17 -10.72
CA GLN A 171 -18.34 7.81 -11.85
C GLN A 171 -19.32 6.87 -12.58
N LEU A 172 -18.99 5.58 -12.68
CA LEU A 172 -19.89 4.57 -13.25
C LEU A 172 -21.18 4.44 -12.43
N ASN A 173 -21.06 4.42 -11.11
CA ASN A 173 -22.21 4.34 -10.19
C ASN A 173 -23.09 5.60 -10.25
N LEU A 174 -22.48 6.77 -10.50
CA LEU A 174 -23.20 8.04 -10.68
C LEU A 174 -23.81 8.19 -12.09
N GLY A 175 -23.56 7.27 -13.01
CA GLY A 175 -24.03 7.35 -14.40
C GLY A 175 -23.19 8.27 -15.30
N ASN A 176 -22.05 8.74 -14.84
CA ASN A 176 -21.13 9.63 -15.58
C ASN A 176 -20.18 8.79 -16.47
N TYR A 177 -20.71 8.14 -17.48
CA TYR A 177 -20.00 7.11 -18.28
C TYR A 177 -18.75 7.63 -19.00
N GLU A 178 -18.78 8.86 -19.54
CA GLU A 178 -17.59 9.46 -20.19
C GLU A 178 -16.45 9.68 -19.18
N SER A 179 -16.77 10.20 -18.01
CA SER A 179 -15.80 10.40 -16.94
C SER A 179 -15.26 9.08 -16.39
N ALA A 180 -16.12 8.06 -16.31
CA ALA A 180 -15.73 6.71 -15.93
C ALA A 180 -14.74 6.13 -16.95
N MET A 181 -15.06 6.19 -18.24
CA MET A 181 -14.21 5.71 -19.33
C MET A 181 -12.84 6.41 -19.32
N LYS A 182 -12.83 7.74 -19.21
CA LYS A 182 -11.59 8.50 -19.13
C LYS A 182 -10.73 8.06 -17.93
N SER A 183 -11.35 7.77 -16.80
CA SER A 183 -10.63 7.30 -15.60
C SER A 183 -10.06 5.89 -15.81
N VAL A 184 -10.77 5.00 -16.50
CA VAL A 184 -10.25 3.68 -16.91
C VAL A 184 -9.05 3.82 -17.84
N GLU A 185 -9.13 4.70 -18.85
CA GLU A 185 -8.00 4.97 -19.76
C GLU A 185 -6.79 5.55 -19.01
N ASP A 186 -7.03 6.50 -18.11
CA ASP A 186 -5.97 7.09 -17.30
C ASP A 186 -5.31 6.04 -16.40
N SER A 187 -6.06 5.07 -15.87
CA SER A 187 -5.51 4.00 -15.04
C SER A 187 -4.53 3.08 -15.79
N LYS A 188 -4.65 2.96 -17.10
CA LYS A 188 -3.72 2.18 -17.96
C LYS A 188 -2.39 2.89 -18.20
N LYS A 189 -2.27 4.18 -17.91
CA LYS A 189 -1.05 4.97 -18.13
C LYS A 189 0.07 4.62 -17.15
N TRP A 190 1.30 4.85 -17.60
CA TRP A 190 2.53 4.70 -16.82
C TRP A 190 3.28 6.04 -16.79
N PRO A 191 2.90 6.95 -15.88
CA PRO A 191 3.51 8.27 -15.82
C PRO A 191 4.99 8.18 -15.44
N GLU A 192 5.88 8.67 -16.31
CA GLU A 192 7.35 8.61 -16.13
C GLU A 192 7.81 9.32 -14.85
N ASN A 193 7.12 10.42 -14.50
CA ASN A 193 7.42 11.20 -13.29
C ASN A 193 7.25 10.42 -11.99
N LEU A 194 6.59 9.25 -12.02
CA LEU A 194 6.42 8.37 -10.85
C LEU A 194 7.56 7.36 -10.69
N GLY A 195 8.60 7.44 -11.52
CA GLY A 195 9.83 6.67 -11.37
C GLY A 195 9.70 5.17 -11.65
N VAL A 196 8.62 4.74 -12.29
CA VAL A 196 8.32 3.32 -12.59
C VAL A 196 8.36 3.12 -14.10
N GLY A 197 9.24 2.24 -14.57
CA GLY A 197 9.30 1.85 -15.98
C GLY A 197 8.07 1.04 -16.40
N LYS A 198 7.57 1.28 -17.62
CA LYS A 198 6.49 0.48 -18.19
C LYS A 198 7.02 -0.91 -18.56
N PRO A 199 6.43 -2.03 -18.06
CA PRO A 199 6.75 -3.37 -18.52
C PRO A 199 6.37 -3.58 -20.00
N TYR A 200 6.79 -4.70 -20.59
CA TYR A 200 6.28 -5.09 -21.90
C TYR A 200 4.76 -5.32 -21.85
N ASP A 201 4.06 -4.95 -22.91
CA ASP A 201 2.59 -4.99 -22.95
C ASP A 201 2.00 -6.38 -22.62
N ASN A 202 2.68 -7.45 -23.00
CA ASN A 202 2.28 -8.83 -22.68
C ASN A 202 2.49 -9.23 -21.20
N MET A 203 3.14 -8.37 -20.41
CA MET A 203 3.33 -8.56 -18.96
C MET A 203 2.35 -7.72 -18.11
N ILE A 204 1.52 -6.91 -18.75
CA ILE A 204 0.57 -6.03 -18.05
C ILE A 204 -0.80 -6.70 -18.02
N ASP A 205 -1.29 -7.02 -16.83
CA ASP A 205 -2.65 -7.50 -16.63
C ASP A 205 -3.63 -6.32 -16.53
N ASN A 206 -4.34 -6.06 -17.62
CA ASN A 206 -5.40 -5.03 -17.71
C ASN A 206 -6.81 -5.61 -17.60
N ARG A 207 -6.99 -6.83 -17.07
CA ARG A 207 -8.32 -7.45 -16.97
C ARG A 207 -9.30 -6.62 -16.17
N LEU A 208 -8.85 -5.97 -15.10
CA LEU A 208 -9.72 -5.12 -14.27
C LEU A 208 -10.17 -3.87 -15.02
N GLU A 209 -9.25 -3.19 -15.69
CA GLU A 209 -9.53 -2.03 -16.53
C GLU A 209 -10.50 -2.39 -17.66
N ASN A 210 -10.21 -3.46 -18.36
CA ASN A 210 -11.06 -3.93 -19.46
C ASN A 210 -12.45 -4.37 -18.96
N TYR A 211 -12.53 -5.04 -17.82
CA TYR A 211 -13.82 -5.42 -17.23
C TYR A 211 -14.67 -4.19 -16.87
N LEU A 212 -14.05 -3.14 -16.28
CA LEU A 212 -14.74 -1.87 -16.03
C LEU A 212 -15.18 -1.18 -17.33
N GLU A 213 -14.33 -1.20 -18.36
CA GLU A 213 -14.67 -0.67 -19.69
C GLU A 213 -15.87 -1.42 -20.29
N ALA A 214 -15.92 -2.74 -20.19
CA ALA A 214 -17.09 -3.53 -20.62
C ALA A 214 -18.36 -3.16 -19.84
N LYS A 215 -18.22 -2.91 -18.52
CA LYS A 215 -19.35 -2.43 -17.70
C LYS A 215 -19.86 -1.07 -18.14
N VAL A 216 -18.97 -0.15 -18.51
CA VAL A 216 -19.36 1.16 -19.05
C VAL A 216 -20.08 0.98 -20.38
N ALA A 217 -19.52 0.20 -21.32
CA ALA A 217 -20.15 -0.09 -22.62
C ALA A 217 -21.55 -0.68 -22.46
N LYS A 218 -21.72 -1.63 -21.54
CA LYS A 218 -23.02 -2.21 -21.17
C LYS A 218 -24.03 -1.16 -20.74
N LYS A 219 -23.62 -0.24 -19.85
CA LYS A 219 -24.49 0.85 -19.36
C LYS A 219 -24.83 1.88 -20.41
N GLN A 220 -23.98 2.06 -21.42
CA GLN A 220 -24.21 2.90 -22.58
C GLN A 220 -25.07 2.20 -23.67
N GLY A 221 -25.36 0.91 -23.53
CA GLY A 221 -26.12 0.12 -24.52
C GLY A 221 -25.26 -0.35 -25.70
N ASP A 222 -23.94 -0.17 -25.67
CA ASP A 222 -23.01 -0.62 -26.70
C ASP A 222 -22.71 -2.11 -26.53
N ARG A 223 -23.62 -2.96 -26.96
CA ARG A 223 -23.51 -4.41 -26.80
C ARG A 223 -22.35 -5.01 -27.58
N GLN A 224 -22.04 -4.46 -28.75
CA GLN A 224 -20.91 -4.96 -29.54
C GLN A 224 -19.59 -4.76 -28.81
N LYS A 225 -19.34 -3.53 -28.37
CA LYS A 225 -18.12 -3.19 -27.60
C LYS A 225 -18.03 -3.97 -26.29
N GLU A 226 -19.16 -4.12 -25.57
CA GLU A 226 -19.21 -4.95 -24.36
C GLU A 226 -18.70 -6.37 -24.62
N LEU A 227 -19.24 -7.06 -25.66
CA LEU A 227 -18.87 -8.44 -25.98
C LEU A 227 -17.43 -8.58 -26.45
N GLU A 228 -16.92 -7.63 -27.24
CA GLU A 228 -15.54 -7.61 -27.69
C GLU A 228 -14.59 -7.54 -26.49
N ILE A 229 -14.84 -6.62 -25.55
CA ILE A 229 -13.99 -6.42 -24.38
C ILE A 229 -14.10 -7.60 -23.40
N LEU A 230 -15.31 -8.11 -23.14
CA LEU A 230 -15.49 -9.31 -22.33
C LEU A 230 -14.72 -10.50 -22.89
N SER A 231 -14.67 -10.64 -24.23
CA SER A 231 -13.89 -11.68 -24.88
C SER A 231 -12.38 -11.54 -24.63
N LEU A 232 -11.85 -10.31 -24.58
CA LEU A 232 -10.45 -10.07 -24.21
C LEU A 232 -10.16 -10.48 -22.76
N VAL A 233 -11.06 -10.15 -21.83
CA VAL A 233 -10.93 -10.53 -20.41
C VAL A 233 -11.02 -12.04 -20.22
N ALA A 234 -11.99 -12.70 -20.88
CA ALA A 234 -12.21 -14.14 -20.79
C ALA A 234 -11.02 -14.96 -21.35
N ASN A 235 -10.42 -14.48 -22.46
CA ASN A 235 -9.35 -15.18 -23.17
C ASN A 235 -7.95 -14.80 -22.69
N TYR A 236 -7.82 -14.05 -21.57
CA TYR A 236 -6.52 -13.70 -21.01
C TYR A 236 -5.73 -14.96 -20.68
N LYS A 237 -4.49 -15.00 -21.13
CA LYS A 237 -3.59 -16.13 -20.86
C LYS A 237 -3.07 -16.08 -19.45
N PHE A 238 -3.47 -17.01 -18.61
CA PHE A 238 -2.99 -17.17 -17.24
C PHE A 238 -2.45 -18.58 -17.03
N SER A 239 -1.51 -18.73 -16.11
CA SER A 239 -1.06 -20.05 -15.69
C SER A 239 -2.03 -20.65 -14.67
N ARG A 240 -2.46 -21.90 -14.93
CA ARG A 240 -3.27 -22.65 -13.95
C ARG A 240 -2.45 -23.13 -12.74
N GLU A 241 -1.14 -22.96 -12.79
CA GLU A 241 -0.26 -23.31 -11.69
C GLU A 241 -0.26 -22.28 -10.57
N TYR A 242 -0.57 -21.01 -10.91
CA TYR A 242 -0.66 -19.90 -9.98
C TYR A 242 -2.07 -19.35 -9.95
N PHE A 243 -2.48 -18.87 -8.80
CA PHE A 243 -3.73 -18.14 -8.68
C PHE A 243 -3.46 -16.63 -8.57
N GLU A 244 -4.13 -15.88 -9.41
CA GLU A 244 -4.23 -14.42 -9.37
C GLU A 244 -5.68 -14.01 -9.29
N SER A 245 -6.02 -13.05 -8.45
CA SER A 245 -7.41 -12.61 -8.25
C SER A 245 -8.07 -12.07 -9.53
N GLY A 246 -7.28 -11.56 -10.47
CA GLY A 246 -7.74 -11.20 -11.81
C GLY A 246 -8.43 -12.34 -12.59
N ASN A 247 -8.17 -13.59 -12.21
CA ASN A 247 -8.82 -14.75 -12.80
C ASN A 247 -10.33 -14.81 -12.49
N LEU A 248 -10.79 -14.21 -11.37
CA LEU A 248 -12.20 -14.02 -11.09
C LEU A 248 -12.88 -13.23 -12.23
N LEU A 249 -12.22 -12.19 -12.73
CA LEU A 249 -12.77 -11.37 -13.83
C LEU A 249 -12.89 -12.19 -15.13
N SER A 250 -11.93 -13.08 -15.39
CA SER A 250 -12.02 -13.99 -16.54
C SER A 250 -13.22 -14.96 -16.41
N ALA A 251 -13.45 -15.51 -15.21
CA ALA A 251 -14.61 -16.38 -14.96
C ALA A 251 -15.95 -15.61 -15.09
N LEU A 252 -16.02 -14.39 -14.52
CA LEU A 252 -17.22 -13.55 -14.67
C LEU A 252 -17.46 -13.13 -16.13
N ALA A 253 -16.41 -12.82 -16.89
CA ALA A 253 -16.54 -12.51 -18.31
C ALA A 253 -17.03 -13.70 -19.12
N LEU A 254 -16.55 -14.93 -18.85
CA LEU A 254 -17.07 -16.16 -19.44
C LEU A 254 -18.57 -16.33 -19.14
N GLN A 255 -18.98 -16.10 -17.90
CA GLN A 255 -20.39 -16.19 -17.49
C GLN A 255 -21.25 -15.15 -18.23
N GLU A 256 -20.81 -13.89 -18.37
CA GLU A 256 -21.51 -12.84 -19.11
C GLU A 256 -21.56 -13.10 -20.63
N LEU A 257 -20.61 -13.87 -21.19
CA LEU A 257 -20.60 -14.34 -22.57
C LEU A 257 -21.46 -15.60 -22.80
N GLY A 258 -22.13 -16.13 -21.76
CA GLY A 258 -22.97 -17.34 -21.85
C GLY A 258 -22.18 -18.65 -21.76
N LYS A 259 -20.86 -18.60 -21.49
CA LYS A 259 -19.98 -19.77 -21.36
C LYS A 259 -19.89 -20.24 -19.90
N VAL A 260 -21.04 -20.50 -19.30
CA VAL A 260 -21.15 -20.78 -17.86
C VAL A 260 -20.39 -22.03 -17.47
N SER A 261 -20.45 -23.11 -18.25
CA SER A 261 -19.71 -24.35 -17.94
C SER A 261 -18.21 -24.15 -17.91
N GLU A 262 -17.65 -23.35 -18.85
CA GLU A 262 -16.21 -23.02 -18.86
C GLU A 262 -15.82 -22.22 -17.62
N ALA A 263 -16.67 -21.29 -17.18
CA ALA A 263 -16.46 -20.48 -15.98
C ALA A 263 -16.50 -21.33 -14.71
N ASP A 264 -17.48 -22.21 -14.56
CA ASP A 264 -17.65 -23.12 -13.42
C ASP A 264 -16.45 -24.07 -13.28
N ASP A 265 -16.01 -24.66 -14.41
CA ASP A 265 -14.84 -25.54 -14.45
C ASP A 265 -13.55 -24.80 -14.02
N MET A 266 -13.41 -23.56 -14.46
CA MET A 266 -12.26 -22.71 -14.10
C MET A 266 -12.23 -22.44 -12.60
N VAL A 267 -13.32 -22.02 -11.99
CA VAL A 267 -13.42 -21.73 -10.57
C VAL A 267 -13.26 -23.00 -9.73
N LYS A 268 -13.84 -24.11 -10.16
CA LYS A 268 -13.71 -25.41 -9.51
C LYS A 268 -12.24 -25.89 -9.48
N ILE A 269 -11.51 -25.75 -10.60
CA ILE A 269 -10.09 -26.12 -10.65
C ILE A 269 -9.31 -25.33 -9.61
N TRP A 270 -9.54 -24.02 -9.45
CA TRP A 270 -8.83 -23.22 -8.47
C TRP A 270 -9.16 -23.61 -7.04
N SER A 271 -10.43 -23.79 -6.73
CA SER A 271 -10.86 -24.16 -5.37
C SER A 271 -10.28 -25.51 -4.91
N ILE A 272 -10.11 -26.45 -5.84
CA ILE A 272 -9.47 -27.74 -5.56
C ILE A 272 -7.96 -27.62 -5.41
N ARG A 273 -7.32 -26.78 -6.25
CA ARG A 273 -5.86 -26.64 -6.25
C ARG A 273 -5.33 -25.80 -5.10
N PHE A 274 -6.08 -24.79 -4.69
CA PHE A 274 -5.69 -23.84 -3.65
C PHE A 274 -6.76 -23.74 -2.53
N PRO A 275 -7.12 -24.85 -1.88
CA PRO A 275 -8.27 -24.87 -0.98
C PRO A 275 -8.10 -24.00 0.28
N ASN A 276 -6.85 -23.73 0.67
CA ASN A 276 -6.51 -22.93 1.86
C ASN A 276 -6.10 -21.49 1.52
N ASP A 277 -6.07 -21.10 0.25
CA ASP A 277 -5.77 -19.72 -0.13
C ASP A 277 -7.00 -18.84 0.07
N GLN A 278 -6.91 -17.86 0.95
CA GLN A 278 -8.03 -16.98 1.29
C GLN A 278 -8.50 -16.11 0.12
N LYS A 279 -7.61 -15.74 -0.80
CA LYS A 279 -7.98 -15.00 -2.02
C LYS A 279 -8.80 -15.88 -2.95
N VAL A 280 -8.42 -17.15 -3.09
CA VAL A 280 -9.19 -18.13 -3.87
C VAL A 280 -10.56 -18.37 -3.25
N GLN A 281 -10.62 -18.53 -1.94
CA GLN A 281 -11.88 -18.70 -1.21
C GLN A 281 -12.80 -17.48 -1.38
N TRP A 282 -12.25 -16.27 -1.27
CA TRP A 282 -12.98 -15.04 -1.50
C TRP A 282 -13.49 -14.94 -2.94
N CYS A 283 -12.62 -15.16 -3.93
CA CYS A 283 -13.00 -15.11 -5.35
C CYS A 283 -14.07 -16.14 -5.69
N THR A 284 -13.98 -17.35 -5.15
CA THR A 284 -14.99 -18.40 -5.31
C THR A 284 -16.31 -17.98 -4.70
N ALA A 285 -16.30 -17.41 -3.50
CA ALA A 285 -17.50 -16.92 -2.84
C ALA A 285 -18.17 -15.77 -3.65
N ILE A 286 -17.37 -14.83 -4.18
CA ILE A 286 -17.89 -13.76 -5.06
C ILE A 286 -18.51 -14.34 -6.34
N TYR A 287 -17.85 -15.30 -6.97
CA TYR A 287 -18.35 -15.95 -8.18
C TYR A 287 -19.73 -16.61 -7.96
N HIS A 288 -19.89 -17.30 -6.82
CA HIS A 288 -21.14 -17.95 -6.43
C HIS A 288 -22.15 -17.01 -5.73
N LYS A 289 -21.82 -15.71 -5.58
CA LYS A 289 -22.66 -14.71 -4.87
C LYS A 289 -22.89 -15.02 -3.40
N GLU A 290 -21.95 -15.74 -2.76
CA GLU A 290 -21.93 -16.06 -1.34
C GLU A 290 -21.26 -14.92 -0.54
N TYR A 291 -21.92 -13.75 -0.49
CA TYR A 291 -21.29 -12.52 0.04
C TYR A 291 -20.89 -12.60 1.51
N ASP A 292 -21.70 -13.27 2.35
CA ASP A 292 -21.37 -13.45 3.77
C ASP A 292 -20.05 -14.22 3.95
N LYS A 293 -19.84 -15.25 3.13
CA LYS A 293 -18.60 -16.04 3.14
C LYS A 293 -17.41 -15.20 2.60
N ALA A 294 -17.65 -14.35 1.61
CA ALA A 294 -16.60 -13.45 1.15
C ALA A 294 -16.16 -12.47 2.23
N ILE A 295 -17.09 -11.89 3.01
CA ILE A 295 -16.80 -11.03 4.15
C ILE A 295 -16.00 -11.77 5.23
N GLU A 296 -16.34 -13.03 5.51
CA GLU A 296 -15.59 -13.86 6.46
C GLU A 296 -14.15 -14.11 6.01
N CYS A 297 -13.94 -14.38 4.71
CA CYS A 297 -12.61 -14.51 4.14
C CYS A 297 -11.76 -13.24 4.32
N LEU A 298 -12.35 -12.04 4.21
CA LEU A 298 -11.63 -10.79 4.43
C LEU A 298 -11.20 -10.58 5.87
N LYS A 299 -12.04 -10.97 6.85
CA LYS A 299 -11.69 -10.89 8.27
C LYS A 299 -10.51 -11.81 8.59
N SER A 300 -10.59 -13.06 8.16
CA SER A 300 -9.51 -14.03 8.36
C SER A 300 -8.19 -13.61 7.67
N ARG A 301 -8.27 -13.00 6.48
CA ARG A 301 -7.10 -12.45 5.78
C ARG A 301 -6.44 -11.33 6.56
N LYS A 302 -7.22 -10.42 7.17
CA LYS A 302 -6.66 -9.33 7.97
C LYS A 302 -5.82 -9.86 9.14
N GLU A 303 -6.32 -10.86 9.85
CA GLU A 303 -5.60 -11.52 10.95
C GLU A 303 -4.29 -12.17 10.45
N GLN A 304 -4.30 -12.79 9.28
CA GLN A 304 -3.11 -13.40 8.68
C GLN A 304 -2.09 -12.36 8.22
N ILE A 305 -2.51 -11.24 7.61
CA ILE A 305 -1.63 -10.14 7.20
C ILE A 305 -0.92 -9.52 8.41
N ASP A 306 -1.64 -9.34 9.51
CA ASP A 306 -1.07 -8.81 10.75
C ASP A 306 0.00 -9.74 11.34
N SER A 307 -0.11 -11.05 11.10
CA SER A 307 0.87 -12.06 11.55
C SER A 307 2.07 -12.25 10.59
N THR A 308 1.89 -12.02 9.29
CA THR A 308 2.91 -12.24 8.25
C THR A 308 2.98 -11.10 7.22
N PRO A 309 3.52 -9.93 7.59
CA PRO A 309 3.45 -8.72 6.76
C PRO A 309 4.12 -8.81 5.37
N TRP A 310 5.06 -9.74 5.18
CA TRP A 310 5.87 -9.85 3.96
C TRP A 310 5.25 -10.69 2.84
N GLU A 311 4.39 -11.63 3.15
CA GLU A 311 3.88 -12.59 2.16
C GLU A 311 2.76 -12.03 1.26
N ASN A 312 2.14 -10.92 1.64
CA ASN A 312 0.90 -10.47 1.03
C ASN A 312 0.99 -9.24 0.12
N SER A 313 2.12 -8.52 0.06
CA SER A 313 2.15 -7.20 -0.59
C SER A 313 2.60 -7.21 -2.05
N PHE A 314 3.23 -8.27 -2.54
CA PHE A 314 3.94 -8.21 -3.83
C PHE A 314 3.25 -8.92 -5.01
N TYR A 315 2.31 -9.84 -4.79
CA TYR A 315 1.91 -10.76 -5.85
C TYR A 315 0.50 -10.58 -6.41
N ASP A 316 -0.36 -9.74 -5.83
CA ASP A 316 -1.70 -9.53 -6.36
C ASP A 316 -2.21 -8.11 -6.16
N SER A 317 -1.76 -7.21 -7.03
CA SER A 317 -2.16 -5.80 -7.00
C SER A 317 -3.64 -5.55 -7.34
N ASN A 318 -4.38 -6.59 -7.75
CA ASN A 318 -5.78 -6.48 -8.13
C ASN A 318 -6.73 -6.81 -6.99
N PHE A 319 -6.30 -7.58 -5.98
CA PHE A 319 -7.22 -8.10 -4.97
C PHE A 319 -7.97 -6.99 -4.21
N ASP A 320 -7.25 -6.01 -3.66
CA ASP A 320 -7.88 -4.91 -2.90
C ASP A 320 -8.78 -4.03 -3.79
N LEU A 321 -8.40 -3.89 -5.08
CA LEU A 321 -9.23 -3.20 -6.07
C LEU A 321 -10.52 -3.99 -6.37
N LEU A 322 -10.44 -5.32 -6.43
CA LEU A 322 -11.61 -6.19 -6.63
C LEU A 322 -12.54 -6.15 -5.41
N VAL A 323 -12.00 -6.22 -4.19
CA VAL A 323 -12.80 -6.09 -2.95
C VAL A 323 -13.64 -4.82 -3.03
N ARG A 324 -13.04 -3.70 -3.40
CA ARG A 324 -13.76 -2.42 -3.53
C ARG A 324 -14.72 -2.38 -4.70
N LEU A 325 -14.40 -3.04 -5.83
CA LEU A 325 -15.29 -3.15 -6.99
C LEU A 325 -16.60 -3.87 -6.63
N PHE A 326 -16.54 -4.87 -5.77
CA PHE A 326 -17.69 -5.63 -5.32
C PHE A 326 -18.39 -5.03 -4.08
N GLY A 327 -17.87 -3.91 -3.55
CA GLY A 327 -18.50 -3.16 -2.45
C GLY A 327 -18.40 -3.85 -1.08
N LEU A 328 -17.33 -4.63 -0.85
CA LEU A 328 -17.10 -5.40 0.37
C LEU A 328 -15.94 -4.86 1.20
#